data_2b089e34dc7cc75014bdb6a017047dca
#
_entry.id   2b089e34dc7cc75014bdb6a017047dca
#
_cell.length_a   1.000
_cell.length_b   1.000
_cell.length_c   1.000
_cell.angle_alpha   90.00
_cell.angle_beta   90.00
_cell.angle_gamma   90.00
#
_symmetry.space_group_name_H-M   'P 1'
#
loop_
_entity.id
_entity.type
_entity.pdbx_description
1 polymer ?
#
loop_
_entity_poly.entity_id
_entity_poly.type
_entity_poly.pdbx_seq_one_letter_code
_entity_poly.pdbx_strand_id
1 'polypeptide(L)'
;MNQKALKTLEFDKIIHILTAHAASEGAKEMCRKLVPYDNINDVERAQRETADALHRVYRKGSVSFGGIRDIRGSLKRLEIGGILGMGELLQIMSLLETAGKIRQYGQREADDTSRDSLDESFEFLDSVPTLASEIRRCILADDEMADDASSALLQIRRSMRQMNDKVHNTLNSMVNGSARSYLQDPVVTMRDGRYCLPVKAEHRSQVPGMIHDQSSTGSTLFIEPMAVIKLNNDFKELLMKEQQEIEKILSVLSEKAAAVTEILAEDYRILTALDFIFARAMMAKDMKATRPIFNTDRQIHIKDGRHPLLDPKKAVPITVRLGDDFDLLII
;
A
#
# COMPACT_ATOMS: atom_id res chain seq x y z
N MET A 1 -4.27 -21.85 27.26
CA MET A 1 -4.68 -23.15 26.68
C MET A 1 -3.46 -23.93 26.20
N ASN A 2 -3.46 -25.29 26.31
CA ASN A 2 -2.29 -26.13 25.96
C ASN A 2 -2.15 -26.19 24.42
N GLN A 3 -0.94 -25.97 23.89
CA GLN A 3 -0.63 -26.04 22.45
C GLN A 3 -0.99 -27.39 21.81
N LYS A 4 -0.84 -28.49 22.54
CA LYS A 4 -1.25 -29.82 22.09
C LYS A 4 -2.75 -29.91 21.86
N ALA A 5 -3.57 -29.30 22.74
CA ALA A 5 -5.01 -29.26 22.59
C ALA A 5 -5.43 -28.44 21.36
N LEU A 6 -4.83 -27.27 21.13
CA LEU A 6 -5.11 -26.45 19.95
C LEU A 6 -4.82 -27.21 18.65
N LYS A 7 -3.71 -27.94 18.59
CA LYS A 7 -3.36 -28.77 17.44
C LYS A 7 -4.33 -29.94 17.23
N THR A 8 -4.73 -30.62 18.32
CA THR A 8 -5.70 -31.73 18.25
C THR A 8 -7.08 -31.25 17.77
N LEU A 9 -7.48 -30.02 18.14
CA LEU A 9 -8.73 -29.39 17.72
C LEU A 9 -8.63 -28.71 16.35
N GLU A 10 -7.50 -28.82 15.67
CA GLU A 10 -7.25 -28.22 14.36
C GLU A 10 -7.50 -26.69 14.33
N PHE A 11 -7.24 -26.02 15.45
CA PHE A 11 -7.47 -24.57 15.60
C PHE A 11 -6.68 -23.74 14.58
N ASP A 12 -5.51 -24.19 14.18
CA ASP A 12 -4.67 -23.60 13.13
C ASP A 12 -5.38 -23.52 11.78
N LYS A 13 -6.22 -24.52 11.44
CA LYS A 13 -7.03 -24.50 10.22
C LYS A 13 -8.11 -23.41 10.28
N ILE A 14 -8.73 -23.23 11.45
CA ILE A 14 -9.71 -22.14 11.67
C ILE A 14 -9.01 -20.77 11.56
N ILE A 15 -7.84 -20.62 12.14
CA ILE A 15 -7.04 -19.40 12.02
C ILE A 15 -6.67 -19.12 10.56
N HIS A 16 -6.34 -20.16 9.79
CA HIS A 16 -6.06 -20.01 8.36
C HIS A 16 -7.29 -19.46 7.58
N ILE A 17 -8.46 -20.03 7.84
CA ILE A 17 -9.73 -19.57 7.24
C ILE A 17 -9.99 -18.11 7.63
N LEU A 18 -9.88 -17.78 8.92
CA LEU A 18 -10.06 -16.42 9.41
C LEU A 18 -9.10 -15.43 8.74
N THR A 19 -7.81 -15.81 8.63
CA THR A 19 -6.78 -14.97 8.02
C THR A 19 -7.07 -14.66 6.55
N ALA A 20 -7.73 -15.57 5.84
CA ALA A 20 -8.13 -15.36 4.45
C ALA A 20 -9.22 -14.28 4.27
N HIS A 21 -10.00 -13.98 5.31
CA HIS A 21 -10.99 -12.91 5.31
C HIS A 21 -10.39 -11.54 5.65
N ALA A 22 -9.21 -11.47 6.26
CA ALA A 22 -8.55 -10.21 6.57
C ALA A 22 -7.84 -9.63 5.32
N ALA A 23 -7.99 -8.35 5.09
CA ALA A 23 -7.42 -7.66 3.92
C ALA A 23 -6.00 -7.13 4.22
N SER A 24 -5.80 -6.46 5.36
CA SER A 24 -4.53 -5.84 5.75
C SER A 24 -3.57 -6.84 6.39
N GLU A 25 -2.27 -6.61 6.22
CA GLU A 25 -1.27 -7.48 6.87
C GLU A 25 -1.32 -7.38 8.40
N GLY A 26 -1.62 -6.18 8.94
CA GLY A 26 -1.83 -6.00 10.38
C GLY A 26 -2.98 -6.86 10.93
N ALA A 27 -4.13 -6.91 10.25
CA ALA A 27 -5.26 -7.76 10.65
C ALA A 27 -4.94 -9.24 10.49
N LYS A 28 -4.22 -9.65 9.45
CA LYS A 28 -3.72 -11.02 9.27
C LYS A 28 -2.77 -11.43 10.41
N GLU A 29 -1.93 -10.51 10.84
CA GLU A 29 -1.06 -10.72 12.00
C GLU A 29 -1.87 -10.91 13.29
N MET A 30 -2.94 -10.11 13.49
CA MET A 30 -3.87 -10.30 14.61
C MET A 30 -4.57 -11.66 14.55
N CYS A 31 -5.01 -12.09 13.36
CA CYS A 31 -5.60 -13.42 13.17
C CYS A 31 -4.62 -14.54 13.57
N ARG A 32 -3.37 -14.48 13.09
CA ARG A 32 -2.33 -15.49 13.38
C ARG A 32 -1.95 -15.55 14.87
N LYS A 33 -2.05 -14.43 15.58
CA LYS A 33 -1.77 -14.33 17.02
C LYS A 33 -2.97 -14.63 17.89
N LEU A 34 -4.16 -14.85 17.30
CA LEU A 34 -5.37 -15.10 18.06
C LEU A 34 -5.24 -16.42 18.86
N VAL A 35 -5.55 -16.32 20.14
CA VAL A 35 -5.67 -17.43 21.04
C VAL A 35 -7.04 -17.40 21.72
N PRO A 36 -7.58 -18.53 22.18
CA PRO A 36 -8.83 -18.53 22.94
C PRO A 36 -8.74 -17.65 24.17
N TYR A 37 -9.75 -16.83 24.39
CA TYR A 37 -9.88 -16.01 25.59
C TYR A 37 -10.19 -16.87 26.81
N ASP A 38 -9.68 -16.47 27.96
CA ASP A 38 -9.91 -17.11 29.27
C ASP A 38 -10.73 -16.23 30.22
N ASN A 39 -11.11 -15.03 29.79
CA ASN A 39 -11.94 -14.09 30.52
C ASN A 39 -13.29 -13.90 29.80
N ILE A 40 -14.37 -14.09 30.52
CA ILE A 40 -15.75 -13.99 30.00
C ILE A 40 -16.04 -12.60 29.41
N ASN A 41 -15.56 -11.52 30.02
CA ASN A 41 -15.78 -10.17 29.53
C ASN A 41 -15.13 -9.94 28.16
N ASP A 42 -13.94 -10.50 27.94
CA ASP A 42 -13.24 -10.42 26.66
C ASP A 42 -13.96 -11.24 25.58
N VAL A 43 -14.47 -12.43 25.95
CA VAL A 43 -15.32 -13.24 25.07
C VAL A 43 -16.57 -12.49 24.67
N GLU A 44 -17.32 -11.92 25.62
CA GLU A 44 -18.56 -11.20 25.36
C GLU A 44 -18.33 -9.95 24.50
N ARG A 45 -17.26 -9.20 24.78
CA ARG A 45 -16.86 -8.04 23.97
C ARG A 45 -16.60 -8.46 22.53
N ALA A 46 -15.73 -9.45 22.31
CA ALA A 46 -15.38 -9.93 20.98
C ALA A 46 -16.59 -10.52 20.22
N GLN A 47 -17.50 -11.19 20.92
CA GLN A 47 -18.75 -11.68 20.36
C GLN A 47 -19.70 -10.56 19.96
N ARG A 48 -19.79 -9.50 20.77
CA ARG A 48 -20.60 -8.31 20.47
C ARG A 48 -20.07 -7.59 19.25
N GLU A 49 -18.77 -7.27 19.22
CA GLU A 49 -18.11 -6.64 18.06
C GLU A 49 -18.35 -7.43 16.77
N THR A 50 -18.24 -8.77 16.83
CA THR A 50 -18.46 -9.63 15.66
C THR A 50 -19.93 -9.60 15.21
N ALA A 51 -20.88 -9.62 16.16
CA ALA A 51 -22.31 -9.57 15.86
C ALA A 51 -22.70 -8.21 15.26
N ASP A 52 -22.20 -7.11 15.81
CA ASP A 52 -22.45 -5.75 15.32
C ASP A 52 -21.86 -5.54 13.92
N ALA A 53 -20.64 -6.01 13.67
CA ALA A 53 -20.04 -6.00 12.33
C ALA A 53 -20.88 -6.82 11.34
N LEU A 54 -21.31 -8.00 11.72
CA LEU A 54 -22.15 -8.88 10.87
C LEU A 54 -23.50 -8.20 10.56
N HIS A 55 -24.13 -7.58 11.55
CA HIS A 55 -25.37 -6.82 11.37
C HIS A 55 -25.18 -5.66 10.37
N ARG A 56 -24.06 -4.91 10.48
CA ARG A 56 -23.73 -3.85 9.52
C ARG A 56 -23.51 -4.40 8.11
N VAL A 57 -22.84 -5.55 7.97
CA VAL A 57 -22.65 -6.20 6.66
C VAL A 57 -24.00 -6.60 6.02
N TYR A 58 -24.97 -7.07 6.81
CA TYR A 58 -26.29 -7.38 6.28
C TYR A 58 -27.11 -6.15 5.89
N ARG A 59 -26.96 -5.03 6.62
CA ARG A 59 -27.71 -3.80 6.35
C ARG A 59 -27.08 -2.95 5.24
N LYS A 60 -25.77 -2.71 5.30
CA LYS A 60 -25.04 -1.76 4.45
C LYS A 60 -24.15 -2.43 3.39
N GLY A 61 -24.07 -3.75 3.40
CA GLY A 61 -23.10 -4.48 2.58
C GLY A 61 -21.70 -4.54 3.19
N SER A 62 -20.78 -5.21 2.48
CA SER A 62 -19.39 -5.32 2.92
C SER A 62 -18.61 -4.04 2.66
N VAL A 63 -17.65 -3.75 3.53
CA VAL A 63 -16.69 -2.64 3.40
C VAL A 63 -15.31 -3.18 3.06
N SER A 64 -14.52 -2.42 2.30
CA SER A 64 -13.19 -2.85 1.86
C SER A 64 -12.08 -2.21 2.70
N PHE A 65 -11.21 -3.05 3.24
CA PHE A 65 -9.99 -2.67 3.96
C PHE A 65 -8.72 -2.79 3.11
N GLY A 66 -8.84 -3.01 1.80
CA GLY A 66 -7.71 -3.28 0.90
C GLY A 66 -6.72 -2.13 0.70
N GLY A 67 -7.06 -0.92 1.13
CA GLY A 67 -6.16 0.25 1.07
C GLY A 67 -5.19 0.37 2.25
N ILE A 68 -5.35 -0.44 3.30
CA ILE A 68 -4.47 -0.39 4.49
C ILE A 68 -3.14 -1.04 4.16
N ARG A 69 -2.07 -0.25 4.20
CA ARG A 69 -0.67 -0.71 4.09
C ARG A 69 0.02 -0.58 5.42
N ASP A 70 1.07 -1.36 5.65
CA ASP A 70 1.86 -1.25 6.87
C ASP A 70 2.76 -0.01 6.81
N ILE A 71 2.35 1.04 7.50
CA ILE A 71 3.07 2.32 7.55
C ILE A 71 3.95 2.48 8.81
N ARG A 72 4.05 1.45 9.66
CA ARG A 72 4.80 1.53 10.93
C ARG A 72 6.28 1.91 10.73
N GLY A 73 6.88 1.45 9.63
CA GLY A 73 8.24 1.83 9.24
C GLY A 73 8.35 3.31 8.87
N SER A 74 7.37 3.80 8.09
CA SER A 74 7.31 5.21 7.66
C SER A 74 7.07 6.14 8.85
N LEU A 75 6.18 5.76 9.80
CA LEU A 75 5.94 6.55 11.02
C LEU A 75 7.23 6.71 11.85
N LYS A 76 7.98 5.62 12.09
CA LYS A 76 9.25 5.67 12.81
C LYS A 76 10.27 6.58 12.11
N ARG A 77 10.28 6.60 10.77
CA ARG A 77 11.17 7.48 10.00
C ARG A 77 10.76 8.93 10.14
N LEU A 78 9.46 9.24 10.11
CA LEU A 78 8.94 10.59 10.33
C LEU A 78 9.27 11.11 11.75
N GLU A 79 9.16 10.28 12.78
CA GLU A 79 9.47 10.62 14.17
C GLU A 79 10.92 11.11 14.37
N ILE A 80 11.85 10.61 13.56
CA ILE A 80 13.28 11.02 13.59
C ILE A 80 13.60 12.09 12.53
N GLY A 81 12.59 12.70 11.91
CA GLY A 81 12.77 13.76 10.91
C GLY A 81 13.24 13.25 9.54
N GLY A 82 13.03 11.96 9.21
CA GLY A 82 13.42 11.41 7.92
C GLY A 82 12.43 11.77 6.81
N ILE A 83 12.92 11.82 5.58
CA ILE A 83 12.13 12.09 4.38
C ILE A 83 11.61 10.74 3.85
N LEU A 84 10.33 10.70 3.49
CA LEU A 84 9.67 9.54 2.88
C LEU A 84 9.80 9.59 1.35
N GLY A 85 9.89 8.41 0.74
CA GLY A 85 9.81 8.25 -0.70
C GLY A 85 8.37 8.36 -1.22
N MET A 86 8.22 8.45 -2.56
CA MET A 86 6.91 8.56 -3.22
C MET A 86 5.99 7.40 -2.84
N GLY A 87 6.47 6.15 -2.89
CA GLY A 87 5.68 4.96 -2.54
C GLY A 87 5.21 4.96 -1.08
N GLU A 88 6.03 5.44 -0.14
CA GLU A 88 5.66 5.54 1.28
C GLU A 88 4.57 6.60 1.50
N LEU A 89 4.68 7.74 0.81
CA LEU A 89 3.64 8.79 0.85
C LEU A 89 2.33 8.32 0.22
N LEU A 90 2.38 7.55 -0.88
CA LEU A 90 1.20 6.93 -1.48
C LEU A 90 0.54 5.91 -0.54
N GLN A 91 1.32 5.18 0.26
CA GLN A 91 0.77 4.28 1.28
C GLN A 91 0.04 5.06 2.39
N ILE A 92 0.60 6.19 2.84
CA ILE A 92 -0.07 7.10 3.79
C ILE A 92 -1.35 7.66 3.18
N MET A 93 -1.31 8.13 1.95
CA MET A 93 -2.50 8.60 1.24
C MET A 93 -3.58 7.52 1.17
N SER A 94 -3.22 6.30 0.80
CA SER A 94 -4.14 5.16 0.73
C SER A 94 -4.78 4.83 2.08
N LEU A 95 -4.02 4.93 3.18
CA LEU A 95 -4.54 4.78 4.53
C LEU A 95 -5.58 5.86 4.86
N LEU A 96 -5.25 7.13 4.64
CA LEU A 96 -6.14 8.27 4.92
C LEU A 96 -7.44 8.21 4.11
N GLU A 97 -7.36 7.85 2.83
CA GLU A 97 -8.55 7.65 2.00
C GLU A 97 -9.40 6.48 2.47
N THR A 98 -8.75 5.41 2.94
CA THR A 98 -9.44 4.26 3.51
C THR A 98 -10.13 4.66 4.82
N ALA A 99 -9.45 5.44 5.69
CA ALA A 99 -10.04 5.99 6.91
C ALA A 99 -11.30 6.82 6.60
N GLY A 100 -11.24 7.69 5.60
CA GLY A 100 -12.40 8.47 5.17
C GLY A 100 -13.57 7.61 4.69
N LYS A 101 -13.32 6.61 3.87
CA LYS A 101 -14.35 5.69 3.37
C LYS A 101 -14.97 4.85 4.49
N ILE A 102 -14.14 4.35 5.41
CA ILE A 102 -14.57 3.53 6.54
C ILE A 102 -15.34 4.37 7.55
N ARG A 103 -14.89 5.59 7.84
CA ARG A 103 -15.64 6.56 8.66
C ARG A 103 -17.02 6.83 8.07
N GLN A 104 -17.11 7.05 6.75
CA GLN A 104 -18.38 7.25 6.05
C GLN A 104 -19.30 6.01 6.15
N TYR A 105 -18.75 4.82 5.97
CA TYR A 105 -19.49 3.56 6.15
C TYR A 105 -20.03 3.44 7.59
N GLY A 106 -19.26 3.88 8.59
CA GLY A 106 -19.62 3.90 10.00
C GLY A 106 -20.75 4.87 10.35
N GLN A 107 -21.04 5.88 9.53
CA GLN A 107 -22.10 6.87 9.79
C GLN A 107 -23.44 6.17 9.98
N ARG A 108 -24.19 6.63 10.98
CA ARG A 108 -25.51 6.12 11.28
C ARG A 108 -26.52 6.58 10.25
N GLU A 109 -27.49 5.74 9.98
CA GLU A 109 -28.68 6.10 9.25
C GLU A 109 -29.70 6.76 10.22
N ALA A 110 -30.61 7.58 9.69
CA ALA A 110 -31.57 8.33 10.50
C ALA A 110 -32.43 7.44 11.40
N ASP A 111 -32.61 6.18 11.02
CA ASP A 111 -33.43 5.19 11.73
C ASP A 111 -32.65 4.41 12.82
N ASP A 112 -31.34 4.63 12.95
CA ASP A 112 -30.52 3.95 13.96
C ASP A 112 -30.71 4.59 15.34
N THR A 113 -31.51 3.94 16.19
CA THR A 113 -31.90 4.45 17.52
C THR A 113 -30.85 4.17 18.62
N SER A 114 -29.96 3.20 18.45
CA SER A 114 -28.96 2.80 19.46
C SER A 114 -27.55 2.73 18.92
N ARG A 115 -26.56 3.08 19.77
CA ARG A 115 -25.13 2.86 19.47
C ARG A 115 -24.80 1.39 19.52
N ASP A 116 -23.94 0.94 18.58
CA ASP A 116 -23.32 -0.38 18.64
C ASP A 116 -21.88 -0.31 19.16
N SER A 117 -21.23 -1.45 19.34
CA SER A 117 -19.88 -1.53 19.91
C SER A 117 -18.77 -0.99 19.00
N LEU A 118 -19.07 -0.67 17.74
CA LEU A 118 -18.10 -0.22 16.75
C LEU A 118 -18.18 1.28 16.44
N ASP A 119 -19.25 1.95 16.85
CA ASP A 119 -19.48 3.36 16.56
C ASP A 119 -18.30 4.24 16.95
N GLU A 120 -17.76 4.04 18.14
CA GLU A 120 -16.61 4.79 18.65
C GLU A 120 -15.38 4.65 17.74
N SER A 121 -15.10 3.43 17.26
CA SER A 121 -14.00 3.18 16.35
C SER A 121 -14.15 3.93 15.02
N PHE A 122 -15.36 4.03 14.48
CA PHE A 122 -15.60 4.80 13.26
C PHE A 122 -15.54 6.31 13.49
N GLU A 123 -16.00 6.78 14.64
CA GLU A 123 -15.98 8.22 15.01
C GLU A 123 -14.55 8.76 15.18
N PHE A 124 -13.65 7.94 15.73
CA PHE A 124 -12.25 8.33 15.96
C PHE A 124 -11.36 8.36 14.70
N LEU A 125 -11.81 7.79 13.58
CA LEU A 125 -11.04 7.87 12.34
C LEU A 125 -10.97 9.30 11.80
N ASP A 126 -9.77 9.75 11.38
CA ASP A 126 -9.56 11.06 10.77
C ASP A 126 -8.83 10.92 9.41
N SER A 127 -9.48 11.30 8.35
CA SER A 127 -8.97 11.12 6.98
C SER A 127 -7.95 12.17 6.53
N VAL A 128 -7.67 13.20 7.35
CA VAL A 128 -6.80 14.34 6.99
C VAL A 128 -6.83 14.65 5.48
N PRO A 129 -7.99 15.07 4.93
CA PRO A 129 -8.23 15.10 3.48
C PRO A 129 -7.31 16.08 2.74
N THR A 130 -6.82 17.10 3.41
CA THR A 130 -5.86 18.07 2.87
C THR A 130 -4.53 17.42 2.54
N LEU A 131 -3.98 16.58 3.41
CA LEU A 131 -2.73 15.84 3.18
C LEU A 131 -2.93 14.80 2.07
N ALA A 132 -4.00 14.01 2.14
CA ALA A 132 -4.28 12.99 1.13
C ALA A 132 -4.43 13.58 -0.28
N SER A 133 -5.16 14.69 -0.42
CA SER A 133 -5.33 15.37 -1.72
C SER A 133 -4.02 15.99 -2.24
N GLU A 134 -3.18 16.51 -1.36
CA GLU A 134 -1.90 17.08 -1.77
C GLU A 134 -0.92 16.01 -2.24
N ILE A 135 -0.81 14.89 -1.52
CA ILE A 135 0.00 13.75 -1.96
C ILE A 135 -0.49 13.27 -3.34
N ARG A 136 -1.80 13.07 -3.51
CA ARG A 136 -2.41 12.64 -4.79
C ARG A 136 -2.11 13.60 -5.93
N ARG A 137 -2.11 14.91 -5.67
CA ARG A 137 -1.79 15.92 -6.67
C ARG A 137 -0.33 15.88 -7.09
N CYS A 138 0.58 15.61 -6.15
CA CYS A 138 2.01 15.67 -6.40
C CYS A 138 2.59 14.35 -6.93
N ILE A 139 2.05 13.20 -6.52
CA ILE A 139 2.64 11.88 -6.79
C ILE A 139 1.63 11.03 -7.57
N LEU A 140 2.02 10.59 -8.77
CA LEU A 140 1.18 9.81 -9.67
C LEU A 140 1.40 8.30 -9.50
N ALA A 141 2.65 7.89 -9.27
CA ALA A 141 3.07 6.51 -9.04
C ALA A 141 4.31 6.44 -8.13
N ASP A 142 4.74 5.24 -7.77
CA ASP A 142 5.88 5.02 -6.86
C ASP A 142 7.19 5.65 -7.34
N ASP A 143 7.31 5.89 -8.64
CA ASP A 143 8.49 6.47 -9.33
C ASP A 143 8.14 7.70 -10.19
N GLU A 144 6.89 8.17 -10.13
CA GLU A 144 6.41 9.26 -10.98
C GLU A 144 5.80 10.41 -10.17
N MET A 145 6.42 11.59 -10.29
CA MET A 145 5.92 12.85 -9.73
C MET A 145 5.26 13.69 -10.83
N ALA A 146 4.11 14.27 -10.52
CA ALA A 146 3.39 15.14 -11.44
C ALA A 146 4.26 16.32 -11.91
N ASP A 147 4.16 16.67 -13.17
CA ASP A 147 4.91 17.80 -13.74
C ASP A 147 4.63 19.12 -13.01
N ASP A 148 3.42 19.29 -12.53
CA ASP A 148 2.92 20.48 -11.83
C ASP A 148 2.90 20.32 -10.31
N ALA A 149 3.62 19.33 -9.77
CA ALA A 149 3.76 19.16 -8.33
C ALA A 149 4.28 20.43 -7.64
N SER A 150 5.16 21.17 -8.33
CA SER A 150 5.50 22.56 -7.99
C SER A 150 5.66 23.41 -9.28
N SER A 151 5.51 24.74 -9.14
CA SER A 151 5.78 25.66 -10.25
C SER A 151 7.24 25.59 -10.73
N ALA A 152 8.19 25.34 -9.82
CA ALA A 152 9.60 25.20 -10.13
C ALA A 152 9.85 23.92 -10.94
N LEU A 153 9.29 22.77 -10.54
CA LEU A 153 9.41 21.52 -11.26
C LEU A 153 8.85 21.62 -12.68
N LEU A 154 7.69 22.26 -12.81
CA LEU A 154 7.07 22.49 -14.12
C LEU A 154 7.98 23.31 -15.06
N GLN A 155 8.61 24.36 -14.55
CA GLN A 155 9.54 25.18 -15.32
C GLN A 155 10.81 24.40 -15.70
N ILE A 156 11.39 23.64 -14.76
CA ILE A 156 12.56 22.81 -15.00
C ILE A 156 12.26 21.80 -16.11
N ARG A 157 11.18 21.04 -16.01
CA ARG A 157 10.78 20.02 -17.01
C ARG A 157 10.47 20.63 -18.39
N ARG A 158 9.86 21.82 -18.43
CA ARG A 158 9.70 22.57 -19.69
C ARG A 158 11.03 22.94 -20.31
N SER A 159 11.98 23.44 -19.49
CA SER A 159 13.32 23.78 -19.96
C SER A 159 14.09 22.54 -20.43
N MET A 160 13.94 21.41 -19.75
CA MET A 160 14.53 20.12 -20.17
C MET A 160 14.00 19.67 -21.53
N ARG A 161 12.70 19.73 -21.77
CA ARG A 161 12.09 19.41 -23.08
C ARG A 161 12.65 20.31 -24.18
N GLN A 162 12.66 21.62 -23.96
CA GLN A 162 13.22 22.57 -24.93
C GLN A 162 14.71 22.32 -25.21
N MET A 163 15.49 21.99 -24.17
CA MET A 163 16.91 21.69 -24.31
C MET A 163 17.12 20.37 -25.07
N ASN A 164 16.32 19.35 -24.75
CA ASN A 164 16.32 18.07 -25.46
C ASN A 164 16.05 18.26 -26.97
N ASP A 165 15.03 19.05 -27.30
CA ASP A 165 14.68 19.36 -28.69
C ASP A 165 15.82 20.08 -29.42
N LYS A 166 16.48 21.02 -28.75
CA LYS A 166 17.65 21.73 -29.33
C LYS A 166 18.81 20.80 -29.60
N VAL A 167 19.14 19.90 -28.64
CA VAL A 167 20.19 18.90 -28.82
C VAL A 167 19.87 17.98 -30.00
N HIS A 168 18.65 17.43 -30.02
CA HIS A 168 18.20 16.54 -31.10
C HIS A 168 18.23 17.22 -32.45
N ASN A 169 17.72 18.44 -32.58
CA ASN A 169 17.74 19.20 -33.83
C ASN A 169 19.17 19.46 -34.34
N THR A 170 20.09 19.82 -33.43
CA THR A 170 21.51 20.05 -33.76
C THR A 170 22.17 18.75 -34.24
N LEU A 171 22.00 17.65 -33.49
CA LEU A 171 22.59 16.36 -33.86
C LEU A 171 21.97 15.78 -35.12
N ASN A 172 20.64 15.88 -35.31
CA ASN A 172 19.97 15.42 -36.52
C ASN A 172 20.45 16.18 -37.78
N SER A 173 20.74 17.47 -37.65
CA SER A 173 21.32 18.23 -38.76
C SER A 173 22.72 17.72 -39.13
N MET A 174 23.50 17.28 -38.16
CA MET A 174 24.82 16.68 -38.40
C MET A 174 24.68 15.26 -39.01
N VAL A 175 23.78 14.45 -38.47
CA VAL A 175 23.51 13.06 -38.94
C VAL A 175 23.04 13.05 -40.39
N ASN A 176 22.18 14.02 -40.78
CA ASN A 176 21.65 14.10 -42.13
C ASN A 176 22.51 14.94 -43.09
N GLY A 177 23.52 15.63 -42.55
CA GLY A 177 24.39 16.54 -43.30
C GLY A 177 25.84 16.07 -43.37
N SER A 178 26.76 16.92 -42.91
CA SER A 178 28.22 16.79 -43.05
C SER A 178 28.84 15.57 -42.34
N ALA A 179 28.25 15.08 -41.29
CA ALA A 179 28.79 13.96 -40.53
C ALA A 179 28.36 12.59 -41.02
N ARG A 180 27.32 12.50 -41.87
CA ARG A 180 26.66 11.24 -42.25
C ARG A 180 27.63 10.15 -42.72
N SER A 181 28.61 10.49 -43.56
CA SER A 181 29.59 9.52 -44.11
C SER A 181 30.58 8.98 -43.06
N TYR A 182 30.74 9.70 -41.97
CA TYR A 182 31.69 9.39 -40.87
C TYR A 182 31.05 8.56 -39.74
N LEU A 183 29.70 8.45 -39.76
CA LEU A 183 28.97 7.71 -38.72
C LEU A 183 28.95 6.21 -39.04
N GLN A 184 29.02 5.37 -38.01
CA GLN A 184 28.76 3.94 -38.10
C GLN A 184 27.29 3.69 -38.38
N ASP A 185 26.40 4.38 -37.60
CA ASP A 185 24.97 4.37 -37.76
C ASP A 185 24.45 5.82 -37.73
N PRO A 186 23.48 6.22 -38.58
CA PRO A 186 22.95 7.58 -38.64
C PRO A 186 21.90 7.80 -37.54
N VAL A 187 22.29 7.57 -36.25
CA VAL A 187 21.41 7.69 -35.08
C VAL A 187 22.09 8.52 -33.98
N VAL A 188 21.25 9.22 -33.22
CA VAL A 188 21.70 9.86 -31.98
C VAL A 188 21.62 8.84 -30.84
N THR A 189 22.68 8.73 -30.05
CA THR A 189 22.77 7.81 -28.91
C THR A 189 23.04 8.56 -27.63
N MET A 190 22.78 7.92 -26.47
CA MET A 190 23.15 8.47 -25.17
C MET A 190 24.25 7.59 -24.53
N ARG A 191 25.29 8.26 -23.99
CA ARG A 191 26.36 7.64 -23.21
C ARG A 191 26.65 8.52 -22.01
N ASP A 192 26.69 7.94 -20.81
CA ASP A 192 26.91 8.64 -19.54
C ASP A 192 26.02 9.89 -19.35
N GLY A 193 24.75 9.79 -19.79
CA GLY A 193 23.80 10.89 -19.72
C GLY A 193 24.06 12.02 -20.71
N ARG A 194 24.84 11.78 -21.78
CA ARG A 194 25.16 12.74 -22.83
C ARG A 194 24.75 12.24 -24.20
N TYR A 195 24.24 13.12 -25.01
CA TYR A 195 23.92 12.83 -26.40
C TYR A 195 25.17 12.79 -27.25
N CYS A 196 25.40 11.68 -27.92
CA CYS A 196 26.57 11.37 -28.70
C CYS A 196 26.20 10.87 -30.11
N LEU A 197 27.17 10.94 -31.03
CA LEU A 197 27.09 10.31 -32.35
C LEU A 197 28.04 9.11 -32.41
N PRO A 198 27.62 7.95 -32.96
CA PRO A 198 28.48 6.79 -33.19
C PRO A 198 29.35 6.98 -34.42
N VAL A 199 30.58 7.43 -34.24
CA VAL A 199 31.55 7.76 -35.32
C VAL A 199 32.48 6.58 -35.53
N LYS A 200 32.75 6.24 -36.80
CA LYS A 200 33.79 5.25 -37.16
C LYS A 200 35.16 5.72 -36.63
N ALA A 201 35.91 4.84 -35.99
CA ALA A 201 37.19 5.20 -35.36
C ALA A 201 38.20 5.89 -36.32
N GLU A 202 38.20 5.45 -37.60
CA GLU A 202 39.02 6.03 -38.67
C GLU A 202 38.66 7.46 -39.03
N HIS A 203 37.44 7.89 -38.75
CA HIS A 203 36.93 9.23 -39.02
C HIS A 203 36.85 10.15 -37.79
N ARG A 204 37.50 9.79 -36.68
CA ARG A 204 37.51 10.59 -35.44
C ARG A 204 37.84 12.03 -35.66
N SER A 205 38.83 12.37 -36.50
CA SER A 205 39.27 13.74 -36.77
C SER A 205 38.26 14.59 -37.51
N GLN A 206 37.30 13.98 -38.20
CA GLN A 206 36.25 14.64 -38.99
C GLN A 206 35.05 15.11 -38.13
N VAL A 207 34.88 14.52 -36.94
CA VAL A 207 33.84 14.92 -35.98
C VAL A 207 34.53 15.39 -34.68
N PRO A 208 34.86 16.69 -34.58
CA PRO A 208 35.53 17.22 -33.39
C PRO A 208 34.58 17.19 -32.20
N GLY A 209 35.05 16.63 -31.07
CA GLY A 209 34.25 16.46 -29.87
C GLY A 209 34.96 15.62 -28.80
N MET A 210 34.22 15.34 -27.71
CA MET A 210 34.69 14.47 -26.63
C MET A 210 34.25 13.04 -26.84
N ILE A 211 35.13 12.07 -26.63
CA ILE A 211 34.81 10.63 -26.66
C ILE A 211 34.32 10.28 -25.25
N HIS A 212 33.13 9.73 -25.17
CA HIS A 212 32.54 9.25 -23.92
C HIS A 212 32.55 7.73 -23.79
N ASP A 213 32.57 7.02 -24.93
CA ASP A 213 32.56 5.57 -24.93
C ASP A 213 33.11 5.03 -26.26
N GLN A 214 33.43 3.73 -26.31
CA GLN A 214 33.77 3.03 -27.54
C GLN A 214 33.16 1.64 -27.60
N SER A 215 32.93 1.11 -28.81
CA SER A 215 32.44 -0.26 -28.97
C SER A 215 33.48 -1.27 -28.47
N SER A 216 33.03 -2.49 -28.13
CA SER A 216 33.90 -3.58 -27.65
C SER A 216 35.03 -3.93 -28.63
N THR A 217 34.81 -3.70 -29.91
CA THR A 217 35.82 -3.90 -30.97
C THR A 217 36.72 -2.67 -31.20
N GLY A 218 36.43 -1.54 -30.58
CA GLY A 218 37.13 -0.29 -30.82
C GLY A 218 36.83 0.39 -32.16
N SER A 219 35.99 -0.21 -33.01
CA SER A 219 35.69 0.31 -34.35
C SER A 219 34.74 1.52 -34.38
N THR A 220 34.01 1.77 -33.30
CA THR A 220 33.06 2.87 -33.17
C THR A 220 33.37 3.67 -31.90
N LEU A 221 33.44 4.99 -32.05
CA LEU A 221 33.62 5.94 -30.97
C LEU A 221 32.31 6.70 -30.76
N PHE A 222 31.85 6.78 -29.52
CA PHE A 222 30.69 7.60 -29.18
C PHE A 222 31.16 8.99 -28.82
N ILE A 223 31.02 9.91 -29.78
CA ILE A 223 31.56 11.28 -29.67
C ILE A 223 30.42 12.25 -29.37
N GLU A 224 30.61 13.06 -28.33
CA GLU A 224 29.80 14.26 -28.07
C GLU A 224 30.39 15.40 -28.95
N PRO A 225 29.71 15.83 -30.02
CA PRO A 225 30.24 16.89 -30.87
C PRO A 225 30.41 18.24 -30.11
N MET A 226 31.41 19.02 -30.50
CA MET A 226 31.64 20.36 -29.92
C MET A 226 30.37 21.23 -29.96
N ALA A 227 29.57 21.12 -31.01
CA ALA A 227 28.34 21.87 -31.20
C ALA A 227 27.25 21.64 -30.11
N VAL A 228 27.28 20.50 -29.39
CA VAL A 228 26.29 20.16 -28.37
C VAL A 228 26.88 20.07 -26.95
N ILE A 229 28.19 20.23 -26.74
CA ILE A 229 28.79 20.13 -25.40
C ILE A 229 28.10 21.06 -24.38
N LYS A 230 27.89 22.34 -24.77
CA LYS A 230 27.21 23.29 -23.90
C LYS A 230 25.75 22.85 -23.61
N LEU A 231 25.01 22.42 -24.64
CA LEU A 231 23.62 21.99 -24.50
C LEU A 231 23.51 20.75 -23.57
N ASN A 232 24.41 19.79 -23.74
CA ASN A 232 24.47 18.61 -22.87
C ASN A 232 24.84 18.99 -21.42
N ASN A 233 25.73 19.96 -21.20
CA ASN A 233 26.04 20.46 -19.85
C ASN A 233 24.85 21.14 -19.22
N ASP A 234 24.15 22.00 -19.96
CA ASP A 234 22.96 22.71 -19.50
C ASP A 234 21.82 21.69 -19.20
N PHE A 235 21.67 20.64 -20.02
CA PHE A 235 20.70 19.57 -19.78
C PHE A 235 21.03 18.77 -18.51
N LYS A 236 22.29 18.44 -18.30
CA LYS A 236 22.73 17.75 -17.07
C LYS A 236 22.51 18.59 -15.81
N GLU A 237 22.71 19.90 -15.90
CA GLU A 237 22.41 20.82 -14.81
C GLU A 237 20.89 20.84 -14.50
N LEU A 238 20.03 20.81 -15.54
CA LEU A 238 18.57 20.73 -15.36
C LEU A 238 18.15 19.42 -14.70
N LEU A 239 18.78 18.29 -15.04
CA LEU A 239 18.51 17.00 -14.38
C LEU A 239 18.84 17.06 -12.87
N MET A 240 19.96 17.70 -12.51
CA MET A 240 20.30 17.88 -11.08
C MET A 240 19.28 18.79 -10.37
N LYS A 241 18.85 19.85 -11.02
CA LYS A 241 17.80 20.75 -10.48
C LYS A 241 16.47 20.05 -10.32
N GLU A 242 16.10 19.19 -11.26
CA GLU A 242 14.90 18.36 -11.17
C GLU A 242 14.94 17.46 -9.93
N GLN A 243 16.06 16.74 -9.74
CA GLN A 243 16.23 15.86 -8.60
C GLN A 243 16.17 16.63 -7.26
N GLN A 244 16.83 17.77 -7.17
CA GLN A 244 16.78 18.63 -5.98
C GLN A 244 15.35 19.13 -5.68
N GLU A 245 14.60 19.52 -6.72
CA GLU A 245 13.23 20.01 -6.53
C GLU A 245 12.29 18.85 -6.10
N ILE A 246 12.47 17.65 -6.66
CA ILE A 246 11.73 16.44 -6.23
C ILE A 246 12.01 16.16 -4.74
N GLU A 247 13.27 16.16 -4.33
CA GLU A 247 13.65 15.94 -2.92
C GLU A 247 13.02 16.98 -1.99
N LYS A 248 12.98 18.23 -2.42
CA LYS A 248 12.34 19.32 -1.68
C LYS A 248 10.82 19.11 -1.54
N ILE A 249 10.14 18.68 -2.62
CA ILE A 249 8.69 18.38 -2.57
C ILE A 249 8.44 17.23 -1.60
N LEU A 250 9.25 16.15 -1.68
CA LEU A 250 9.14 15.01 -0.77
C LEU A 250 9.39 15.42 0.69
N SER A 251 10.36 16.32 0.95
CA SER A 251 10.60 16.87 2.28
C SER A 251 9.37 17.60 2.82
N VAL A 252 8.79 18.49 2.03
CA VAL A 252 7.58 19.25 2.45
C VAL A 252 6.40 18.33 2.74
N LEU A 253 6.17 17.32 1.89
CA LEU A 253 5.10 16.33 2.12
C LEU A 253 5.37 15.49 3.36
N SER A 254 6.63 15.11 3.59
CA SER A 254 7.04 14.36 4.78
C SER A 254 6.88 15.17 6.06
N GLU A 255 7.22 16.46 6.06
CA GLU A 255 6.99 17.37 7.19
C GLU A 255 5.49 17.48 7.53
N LYS A 256 4.62 17.57 6.51
CA LYS A 256 3.16 17.59 6.71
C LYS A 256 2.65 16.27 7.26
N ALA A 257 3.19 15.13 6.80
CA ALA A 257 2.86 13.82 7.33
C ALA A 257 3.35 13.66 8.78
N ALA A 258 4.55 14.18 9.09
CA ALA A 258 5.11 14.18 10.43
C ALA A 258 4.25 14.96 11.43
N ALA A 259 3.66 16.07 11.00
CA ALA A 259 2.77 16.88 11.83
C ALA A 259 1.48 16.15 12.28
N VAL A 260 1.10 15.06 11.61
CA VAL A 260 -0.09 14.25 11.90
C VAL A 260 0.23 12.79 12.21
N THR A 261 1.46 12.49 12.63
CA THR A 261 1.94 11.11 12.88
C THR A 261 1.08 10.39 13.91
N GLU A 262 0.61 11.06 14.96
CA GLU A 262 -0.28 10.49 15.97
C GLU A 262 -1.63 10.06 15.37
N ILE A 263 -2.21 10.89 14.50
CA ILE A 263 -3.46 10.56 13.78
C ILE A 263 -3.23 9.35 12.88
N LEU A 264 -2.13 9.34 12.10
CA LEU A 264 -1.81 8.22 11.21
C LEU A 264 -1.61 6.91 11.98
N ALA A 265 -0.96 6.96 13.14
CA ALA A 265 -0.74 5.80 13.99
C ALA A 265 -2.08 5.26 14.55
N GLU A 266 -2.94 6.14 15.02
CA GLU A 266 -4.24 5.78 15.56
C GLU A 266 -5.18 5.25 14.47
N ASP A 267 -5.25 5.91 13.31
CA ASP A 267 -6.00 5.43 12.16
C ASP A 267 -5.54 4.02 11.73
N TYR A 268 -4.22 3.80 11.63
CA TYR A 268 -3.69 2.48 11.30
C TYR A 268 -4.11 1.42 12.32
N ARG A 269 -4.07 1.75 13.62
CA ARG A 269 -4.48 0.87 14.72
C ARG A 269 -5.97 0.54 14.62
N ILE A 270 -6.82 1.56 14.48
CA ILE A 270 -8.28 1.39 14.41
C ILE A 270 -8.69 0.61 13.16
N LEU A 271 -8.17 0.99 12.00
CA LEU A 271 -8.47 0.32 10.73
C LEU A 271 -8.05 -1.15 10.74
N THR A 272 -6.88 -1.46 11.31
CA THR A 272 -6.41 -2.84 11.46
C THR A 272 -7.33 -3.64 12.40
N ALA A 273 -7.77 -3.04 13.51
CA ALA A 273 -8.70 -3.69 14.43
C ALA A 273 -10.08 -3.91 13.79
N LEU A 274 -10.60 -2.92 13.06
CA LEU A 274 -11.86 -3.07 12.33
C LEU A 274 -11.76 -4.15 11.25
N ASP A 275 -10.69 -4.21 10.46
CA ASP A 275 -10.46 -5.26 9.48
C ASP A 275 -10.49 -6.65 10.13
N PHE A 276 -9.83 -6.81 11.27
CA PHE A 276 -9.86 -8.06 12.04
C PHE A 276 -11.28 -8.41 12.54
N ILE A 277 -12.05 -7.44 13.04
CA ILE A 277 -13.44 -7.64 13.49
C ILE A 277 -14.33 -8.04 12.31
N PHE A 278 -14.21 -7.33 11.18
CA PHE A 278 -14.98 -7.64 9.98
C PHE A 278 -14.56 -8.99 9.35
N ALA A 279 -13.29 -9.39 9.46
CA ALA A 279 -12.85 -10.73 9.05
C ALA A 279 -13.56 -11.82 9.85
N ARG A 280 -13.74 -11.66 11.17
CA ARG A 280 -14.54 -12.55 12.02
C ARG A 280 -16.01 -12.58 11.57
N ALA A 281 -16.59 -11.41 11.29
CA ALA A 281 -17.96 -11.30 10.83
C ALA A 281 -18.19 -11.99 9.47
N MET A 282 -17.25 -11.81 8.52
CA MET A 282 -17.33 -12.45 7.21
C MET A 282 -17.18 -13.97 7.32
N MET A 283 -16.25 -14.46 8.15
CA MET A 283 -16.12 -15.88 8.43
C MET A 283 -17.43 -16.44 9.05
N ALA A 284 -18.01 -15.73 10.03
CA ALA A 284 -19.28 -16.12 10.64
C ALA A 284 -20.43 -16.18 9.62
N LYS A 285 -20.49 -15.21 8.70
CA LYS A 285 -21.45 -15.20 7.59
C LYS A 285 -21.31 -16.41 6.69
N ASP A 286 -20.08 -16.73 6.26
CA ASP A 286 -19.83 -17.84 5.33
C ASP A 286 -20.13 -19.20 5.98
N MET A 287 -19.82 -19.33 7.26
CA MET A 287 -20.15 -20.53 8.05
C MET A 287 -21.61 -20.60 8.48
N LYS A 288 -22.41 -19.55 8.25
CA LYS A 288 -23.77 -19.40 8.79
C LYS A 288 -23.81 -19.60 10.31
N ALA A 289 -22.78 -19.07 10.98
CA ALA A 289 -22.60 -19.23 12.40
C ALA A 289 -23.60 -18.39 13.20
N THR A 290 -24.00 -18.89 14.37
CA THR A 290 -24.81 -18.17 15.36
C THR A 290 -23.95 -17.77 16.54
N ARG A 291 -24.29 -16.65 17.19
CA ARG A 291 -23.59 -16.21 18.39
C ARG A 291 -23.84 -17.20 19.54
N PRO A 292 -22.79 -17.83 20.11
CA PRO A 292 -22.94 -18.69 21.28
C PRO A 292 -23.24 -17.85 22.55
N ILE A 293 -24.00 -18.42 23.47
CA ILE A 293 -24.23 -17.88 24.80
C ILE A 293 -23.31 -18.60 25.75
N PHE A 294 -22.40 -17.84 26.40
CA PHE A 294 -21.50 -18.38 27.39
C PHE A 294 -22.15 -18.34 28.77
N ASN A 295 -21.85 -19.34 29.61
CA ASN A 295 -22.31 -19.45 30.99
C ASN A 295 -21.20 -19.85 31.94
N THR A 296 -21.45 -19.70 33.24
CA THR A 296 -20.56 -20.13 34.35
C THR A 296 -21.06 -21.39 35.04
N ASP A 297 -22.19 -21.95 34.59
CA ASP A 297 -22.91 -23.05 35.25
C ASP A 297 -22.38 -24.41 34.82
N ARG A 298 -21.28 -24.45 34.07
CA ARG A 298 -20.65 -25.65 33.50
C ARG A 298 -21.56 -26.47 32.58
N GLN A 299 -22.51 -25.81 31.97
CA GLN A 299 -23.43 -26.43 31.03
C GLN A 299 -22.92 -26.26 29.60
N ILE A 300 -23.03 -27.31 28.79
CA ILE A 300 -22.78 -27.30 27.36
C ILE A 300 -24.08 -27.77 26.68
N HIS A 301 -24.66 -26.91 25.85
CA HIS A 301 -25.81 -27.25 25.04
C HIS A 301 -25.60 -26.74 23.60
N ILE A 302 -25.17 -27.62 22.73
CA ILE A 302 -24.96 -27.35 21.30
C ILE A 302 -26.11 -28.00 20.53
N LYS A 303 -27.00 -27.19 19.95
CA LYS A 303 -28.12 -27.64 19.16
C LYS A 303 -27.76 -27.57 17.66
N ASP A 304 -27.95 -28.70 16.96
CA ASP A 304 -27.72 -28.84 15.51
C ASP A 304 -26.30 -28.34 15.08
N GLY A 305 -25.31 -28.60 15.94
CA GLY A 305 -23.91 -28.19 15.70
C GLY A 305 -23.31 -28.92 14.51
N ARG A 306 -22.57 -28.17 13.68
CA ARG A 306 -21.76 -28.69 12.56
C ARG A 306 -20.33 -28.37 12.76
N HIS A 307 -19.46 -29.34 12.50
CA HIS A 307 -18.03 -29.09 12.57
C HIS A 307 -17.59 -28.17 11.41
N PRO A 308 -16.94 -27.03 11.69
CA PRO A 308 -16.67 -25.98 10.69
C PRO A 308 -15.68 -26.40 9.58
N LEU A 309 -14.89 -27.45 9.77
CA LEU A 309 -13.94 -27.97 8.79
C LEU A 309 -14.50 -29.10 7.92
N LEU A 310 -15.73 -29.54 8.17
CA LEU A 310 -16.40 -30.53 7.32
C LEU A 310 -17.12 -29.83 6.16
N ASP A 311 -17.25 -30.56 5.03
CA ASP A 311 -18.06 -30.09 3.90
C ASP A 311 -19.49 -29.77 4.37
N PRO A 312 -19.96 -28.53 4.25
CA PRO A 312 -21.29 -28.11 4.73
C PRO A 312 -22.46 -28.94 4.15
N LYS A 313 -22.25 -29.56 2.96
CA LYS A 313 -23.26 -30.40 2.28
C LYS A 313 -23.29 -31.82 2.85
N LYS A 314 -22.22 -32.26 3.50
CA LYS A 314 -22.06 -33.62 4.04
C LYS A 314 -22.09 -33.66 5.56
N ALA A 315 -21.83 -32.51 6.22
CA ALA A 315 -21.85 -32.43 7.67
C ALA A 315 -23.24 -32.67 8.24
N VAL A 316 -23.39 -33.75 9.00
CA VAL A 316 -24.61 -34.05 9.72
C VAL A 316 -24.63 -33.21 11.01
N PRO A 317 -25.70 -32.43 11.26
CA PRO A 317 -25.82 -31.67 12.48
C PRO A 317 -26.06 -32.62 13.66
N ILE A 318 -25.41 -32.36 14.79
CA ILE A 318 -25.59 -33.11 16.02
C ILE A 318 -26.00 -32.20 17.16
N THR A 319 -26.82 -32.71 18.08
CA THR A 319 -27.16 -32.01 19.32
C THR A 319 -26.40 -32.68 20.46
N VAL A 320 -25.61 -31.91 21.20
CA VAL A 320 -24.83 -32.37 22.34
C VAL A 320 -25.20 -31.55 23.56
N ARG A 321 -25.43 -32.21 24.68
CA ARG A 321 -25.63 -31.55 25.99
C ARG A 321 -24.79 -32.23 27.07
N LEU A 322 -24.37 -31.45 28.06
CA LEU A 322 -23.57 -31.89 29.20
C LEU A 322 -23.79 -30.90 30.34
N GLY A 323 -23.81 -31.36 31.57
CA GLY A 323 -23.89 -30.52 32.77
C GLY A 323 -25.30 -30.32 33.31
N ASP A 324 -26.35 -30.89 32.68
CA ASP A 324 -27.72 -30.92 33.23
C ASP A 324 -27.99 -32.19 34.03
N ASP A 325 -28.22 -33.31 33.34
CA ASP A 325 -28.56 -34.61 33.93
C ASP A 325 -27.33 -35.51 34.13
N PHE A 326 -26.23 -35.21 33.44
CA PHE A 326 -24.98 -35.98 33.47
C PHE A 326 -23.75 -35.10 33.19
N ASP A 327 -22.65 -35.48 33.80
CA ASP A 327 -21.37 -34.75 33.71
C ASP A 327 -20.32 -35.46 32.84
N LEU A 328 -20.69 -36.60 32.24
CA LEU A 328 -19.80 -37.40 31.39
C LEU A 328 -20.53 -37.90 30.14
N LEU A 329 -19.92 -37.64 29.00
CA LEU A 329 -20.35 -38.15 27.70
C LEU A 329 -19.23 -39.05 27.15
N ILE A 330 -19.55 -40.30 26.86
CA ILE A 330 -18.65 -41.27 26.22
C ILE A 330 -19.06 -41.36 24.73
N ILE A 331 -18.08 -41.18 23.83
CA ILE A 331 -18.27 -41.22 22.38
C ILE A 331 -17.51 -42.39 21.81
#